data_781148af96882c45430fc0503f9c43af
#
_entry.id   781148af96882c45430fc0503f9c43af
#
_cell.length_a   1.000
_cell.length_b   1.000
_cell.length_c   1.000
_cell.angle_alpha   90.00
_cell.angle_beta   90.00
_cell.angle_gamma   90.00
#
_symmetry.space_group_name_H-M   'P 1'
#
loop_
_entity.id
_entity.type
_entity.pdbx_description
1 polymer ?
#
loop_
_entity_poly.entity_id
_entity_poly.type
_entity_poly.pdbx_seq_one_letter_code
_entity_poly.pdbx_strand_id
1 'polypeptide(L)'
;MSARKSFRHDTEDEMLEAAQLSLHSADDTGAVRLNVASSHLVRAEEPMSDDAQDFSLRPKLLDEFLGQEEVKKNLGVFVRAAKERGESLDHLFLIGPPGLGKTTLAQITANELGVDFKVTSAPALDKPKDLAGILSTITPRTVFFIDEIHRLKPAIEEMLYIAMEDFELDWVIGQGAAARTVRIPLPRFTLVGATTKAGMVSSPLISRFGIVPRFNYYTEAELAAIIKRSASLLGAQADDDAALLMASCARGTPRIANRVLRRMRPQKR
;
A
#
# COMPACT_ATOMS: atom_id res chain seq x y z
N MET A 1 -29.85 26.34 38.78
CA MET A 1 -28.91 26.29 37.62
C MET A 1 -27.54 25.94 38.17
N SER A 2 -27.19 24.69 38.28
CA SER A 2 -25.81 24.20 38.49
C SER A 2 -25.83 22.68 38.52
N ALA A 3 -25.52 22.04 37.44
CA ALA A 3 -25.12 20.62 37.37
C ALA A 3 -24.73 20.25 35.95
N ARG A 4 -23.49 20.56 35.55
CA ARG A 4 -22.81 19.97 34.35
C ARG A 4 -21.32 20.34 34.38
N LYS A 5 -20.57 19.80 35.36
CA LYS A 5 -19.10 19.80 35.33
C LYS A 5 -18.58 18.82 36.38
N SER A 6 -18.70 17.51 36.12
CA SER A 6 -18.01 16.52 36.98
C SER A 6 -17.99 15.10 36.37
N PHE A 7 -17.81 14.93 35.06
CA PHE A 7 -17.77 13.60 34.46
C PHE A 7 -16.59 13.38 33.47
N ARG A 8 -15.51 14.14 33.61
CA ARG A 8 -14.33 13.98 32.77
C ARG A 8 -13.00 13.88 33.51
N HIS A 9 -13.00 13.83 34.85
CA HIS A 9 -11.74 13.72 35.61
C HIS A 9 -11.51 12.33 36.21
N ASP A 10 -12.55 11.52 36.35
CA ASP A 10 -12.44 10.22 37.06
C ASP A 10 -11.87 9.10 36.18
N THR A 11 -11.84 9.25 34.83
CA THR A 11 -11.33 8.23 33.93
C THR A 11 -9.81 8.32 33.61
N GLU A 12 -9.22 9.50 33.78
CA GLU A 12 -7.77 9.66 33.58
C GLU A 12 -6.97 9.24 34.81
N ASP A 13 -7.50 9.45 36.01
CA ASP A 13 -6.87 9.04 37.26
C ASP A 13 -6.92 7.51 37.46
N GLU A 14 -7.98 6.84 37.07
CA GLU A 14 -8.08 5.37 37.11
C GLU A 14 -7.13 4.68 36.11
N MET A 15 -6.86 5.30 34.95
CA MET A 15 -5.89 4.78 33.99
C MET A 15 -4.43 5.00 34.43
N LEU A 16 -4.16 6.04 35.21
CA LEU A 16 -2.83 6.29 35.79
C LEU A 16 -2.52 5.37 36.98
N GLU A 17 -3.51 5.04 37.81
CA GLU A 17 -3.37 4.08 38.91
C GLU A 17 -3.17 2.64 38.39
N ALA A 18 -3.86 2.24 37.32
CA ALA A 18 -3.67 0.93 36.68
C ALA A 18 -2.28 0.78 36.02
N ALA A 19 -1.71 1.89 35.53
CA ALA A 19 -0.35 1.88 34.97
C ALA A 19 0.75 1.86 36.03
N GLN A 20 0.51 2.35 37.24
CA GLN A 20 1.47 2.33 38.33
C GLN A 20 1.49 0.99 39.10
N LEU A 21 0.39 0.23 39.11
CA LEU A 21 0.32 -1.09 39.71
C LEU A 21 1.02 -2.20 38.91
N SER A 22 1.29 -1.97 37.62
CA SER A 22 2.05 -2.92 36.78
C SER A 22 3.59 -2.79 36.85
N LEU A 23 4.08 -1.79 37.60
CA LEU A 23 5.53 -1.47 37.70
C LEU A 23 6.19 -1.95 39.01
N HIS A 24 5.49 -2.65 39.90
CA HIS A 24 5.99 -3.05 41.23
C HIS A 24 6.14 -4.55 41.45
N SER A 25 6.42 -5.35 40.41
CA SER A 25 6.88 -6.73 40.58
C SER A 25 7.98 -7.05 39.57
N ALA A 26 9.16 -6.46 39.76
CA ALA A 26 10.38 -6.90 39.10
C ALA A 26 11.29 -7.46 40.18
N ASP A 27 11.41 -8.79 40.25
CA ASP A 27 12.43 -9.49 40.99
C ASP A 27 13.79 -9.42 40.29
N ASP A 28 14.83 -9.36 41.07
CA ASP A 28 16.20 -8.99 40.89
C ASP A 28 17.07 -10.01 40.10
N THR A 29 16.58 -10.49 38.95
CA THR A 29 17.40 -11.30 38.03
C THR A 29 17.00 -11.05 36.59
N GLY A 30 17.70 -10.16 35.92
CA GLY A 30 17.50 -9.64 34.56
C GLY A 30 17.31 -10.64 33.42
N ALA A 31 16.26 -11.46 33.46
CA ALA A 31 15.83 -12.31 32.34
C ALA A 31 14.31 -12.27 32.23
N VAL A 32 13.81 -11.52 31.26
CA VAL A 32 12.40 -11.54 30.88
C VAL A 32 12.09 -12.90 30.22
N ARG A 33 11.50 -13.81 30.98
CA ARG A 33 10.89 -15.03 30.44
C ARG A 33 9.47 -14.72 30.03
N LEU A 34 9.24 -14.61 28.71
CA LEU A 34 7.91 -14.65 28.13
C LEU A 34 7.33 -16.05 28.31
N ASN A 35 6.41 -16.20 29.26
CA ASN A 35 5.66 -17.44 29.49
C ASN A 35 4.54 -17.50 28.44
N VAL A 36 4.80 -18.13 27.28
CA VAL A 36 3.77 -18.46 26.31
C VAL A 36 3.04 -19.69 26.81
N ALA A 37 1.96 -19.48 27.55
CA ALA A 37 1.03 -20.55 27.87
C ALA A 37 0.36 -21.00 26.57
N SER A 38 0.67 -22.26 26.19
CA SER A 38 0.04 -22.97 25.06
C SER A 38 -1.43 -23.22 25.39
N SER A 39 -2.30 -22.31 25.01
CA SER A 39 -3.74 -22.59 24.90
C SER A 39 -4.04 -23.03 23.47
N HIS A 40 -4.16 -24.35 23.27
CA HIS A 40 -4.83 -24.92 22.09
C HIS A 40 -6.31 -24.50 22.10
N LEU A 41 -6.58 -23.25 21.75
CA LEU A 41 -7.91 -22.85 21.31
C LEU A 41 -7.96 -23.11 19.81
N VAL A 42 -8.76 -24.12 19.44
CA VAL A 42 -9.25 -24.29 18.07
C VAL A 42 -9.91 -22.97 17.69
N ARG A 43 -9.18 -22.11 16.99
CA ARG A 43 -9.77 -20.95 16.34
C ARG A 43 -10.74 -21.50 15.30
N ALA A 44 -12.02 -21.33 15.52
CA ALA A 44 -12.98 -21.33 14.44
C ALA A 44 -12.44 -20.32 13.42
N GLU A 45 -12.21 -20.76 12.18
CA GLU A 45 -11.81 -19.89 11.07
C GLU A 45 -12.92 -18.84 10.92
N GLU A 46 -12.70 -17.65 11.48
CA GLU A 46 -13.53 -16.49 11.12
C GLU A 46 -13.41 -16.33 9.61
N PRO A 47 -14.52 -16.13 8.88
CA PRO A 47 -14.47 -15.91 7.45
C PRO A 47 -13.61 -14.67 7.21
N MET A 48 -12.45 -14.86 6.57
CA MET A 48 -11.57 -13.75 6.18
C MET A 48 -12.41 -12.73 5.42
N SER A 49 -12.29 -11.46 5.76
CA SER A 49 -12.96 -10.38 5.03
C SER A 49 -12.64 -10.47 3.54
N ASP A 50 -13.58 -10.06 2.68
CA ASP A 50 -13.40 -10.08 1.22
C ASP A 50 -12.08 -9.44 0.79
N ASP A 51 -11.63 -8.39 1.48
CA ASP A 51 -10.37 -7.69 1.23
C ASP A 51 -9.13 -8.54 1.57
N ALA A 52 -9.16 -9.32 2.65
CA ALA A 52 -8.06 -10.20 3.04
C ALA A 52 -7.90 -11.37 2.07
N GLN A 53 -9.01 -11.91 1.55
CA GLN A 53 -9.00 -12.94 0.51
C GLN A 53 -8.51 -12.40 -0.83
N ASP A 54 -8.87 -11.15 -1.20
CA ASP A 54 -8.33 -10.48 -2.38
C ASP A 54 -6.82 -10.31 -2.30
N PHE A 55 -6.30 -10.03 -1.12
CA PHE A 55 -4.86 -9.88 -0.91
C PHE A 55 -4.10 -11.19 -1.15
N SER A 56 -4.67 -12.34 -0.75
CA SER A 56 -4.05 -13.65 -0.94
C SER A 56 -3.94 -14.09 -2.40
N LEU A 57 -4.80 -13.57 -3.29
CA LEU A 57 -4.79 -13.88 -4.72
C LEU A 57 -3.82 -13.01 -5.53
N ARG A 58 -3.26 -11.95 -4.93
CA ARG A 58 -2.37 -11.02 -5.64
C ARG A 58 -1.06 -11.71 -6.01
N PRO A 59 -0.58 -11.53 -7.24
CA PRO A 59 0.75 -11.95 -7.62
C PRO A 59 1.82 -11.22 -6.82
N LYS A 60 2.90 -11.91 -6.49
CA LYS A 60 4.03 -11.38 -5.71
C LYS A 60 5.24 -11.01 -6.55
N LEU A 61 5.39 -11.62 -7.70
CA LEU A 61 6.49 -11.43 -8.65
C LEU A 61 5.96 -10.98 -10.01
N LEU A 62 6.84 -10.39 -10.81
CA LEU A 62 6.49 -9.86 -12.13
C LEU A 62 6.05 -10.97 -13.09
N ASP A 63 6.66 -12.15 -13.00
CA ASP A 63 6.32 -13.31 -13.82
C ASP A 63 4.92 -13.88 -13.50
N GLU A 64 4.44 -13.70 -12.27
CA GLU A 64 3.09 -14.11 -11.86
C GLU A 64 2.02 -13.09 -12.29
N PHE A 65 2.41 -11.89 -12.68
CA PHE A 65 1.50 -10.84 -13.10
C PHE A 65 1.05 -11.06 -14.52
N LEU A 66 -0.15 -11.62 -14.71
CA LEU A 66 -0.71 -11.94 -16.01
C LEU A 66 -1.27 -10.70 -16.70
N GLY A 67 -1.09 -10.62 -18.02
CA GLY A 67 -1.49 -9.49 -18.85
C GLY A 67 -0.56 -8.27 -18.73
N GLN A 68 -0.98 -7.17 -19.36
CA GLN A 68 -0.19 -5.92 -19.40
C GLN A 68 1.26 -6.11 -19.89
N GLU A 69 1.46 -6.92 -20.91
CA GLU A 69 2.78 -7.40 -21.35
C GLU A 69 3.77 -6.26 -21.66
N GLU A 70 3.30 -5.17 -22.26
CA GLU A 70 4.13 -4.01 -22.55
C GLU A 70 4.61 -3.32 -21.27
N VAL A 71 3.71 -3.15 -20.29
CA VAL A 71 4.04 -2.57 -18.98
C VAL A 71 5.05 -3.45 -18.25
N LYS A 72 4.83 -4.76 -18.23
CA LYS A 72 5.75 -5.74 -17.61
C LYS A 72 7.13 -5.71 -18.23
N LYS A 73 7.20 -5.78 -19.57
CA LYS A 73 8.45 -5.78 -20.31
C LYS A 73 9.27 -4.53 -20.00
N ASN A 74 8.65 -3.35 -20.09
CA ASN A 74 9.32 -2.09 -19.85
C ASN A 74 9.77 -1.97 -18.39
N LEU A 75 8.87 -2.23 -17.44
CA LEU A 75 9.20 -2.15 -16.02
C LEU A 75 10.28 -3.17 -15.62
N GLY A 76 10.23 -4.38 -16.17
CA GLY A 76 11.22 -5.43 -15.90
C GLY A 76 12.65 -5.02 -16.28
N VAL A 77 12.82 -4.24 -17.35
CA VAL A 77 14.15 -3.70 -17.74
C VAL A 77 14.64 -2.70 -16.69
N PHE A 78 13.80 -1.74 -16.27
CA PHE A 78 14.18 -0.74 -15.28
C PHE A 78 14.45 -1.35 -13.91
N VAL A 79 13.61 -2.29 -13.46
CA VAL A 79 13.78 -2.99 -12.16
C VAL A 79 15.10 -3.77 -12.16
N ARG A 80 15.41 -4.51 -13.23
CA ARG A 80 16.66 -5.26 -13.34
C ARG A 80 17.87 -4.33 -13.28
N ALA A 81 17.86 -3.26 -14.06
CA ALA A 81 18.94 -2.29 -14.07
C ALA A 81 19.17 -1.61 -12.71
N ALA A 82 18.09 -1.22 -12.02
CA ALA A 82 18.17 -0.64 -10.66
C ALA A 82 18.71 -1.66 -9.65
N LYS A 83 18.27 -2.92 -9.74
CA LYS A 83 18.74 -4.02 -8.88
C LYS A 83 20.23 -4.31 -9.07
N GLU A 84 20.70 -4.36 -10.31
CA GLU A 84 22.13 -4.59 -10.62
C GLU A 84 23.03 -3.47 -10.11
N ARG A 85 22.58 -2.22 -10.19
CA ARG A 85 23.33 -1.07 -9.66
C ARG A 85 23.20 -0.89 -8.15
N GLY A 86 22.25 -1.57 -7.50
CA GLY A 86 21.96 -1.38 -6.07
C GLY A 86 21.34 -0.01 -5.74
N GLU A 87 20.71 0.65 -6.71
CA GLU A 87 20.12 1.97 -6.61
C GLU A 87 18.60 1.92 -6.43
N SER A 88 17.99 3.06 -6.04
CA SER A 88 16.54 3.23 -6.11
C SER A 88 16.09 3.28 -7.58
N LEU A 89 14.92 2.75 -7.86
CA LEU A 89 14.28 2.89 -9.16
C LEU A 89 13.80 4.34 -9.35
N ASP A 90 13.74 4.81 -10.58
CA ASP A 90 13.10 6.08 -10.91
C ASP A 90 11.62 6.07 -10.45
N HIS A 91 11.09 7.25 -10.17
CA HIS A 91 9.69 7.39 -9.74
C HIS A 91 8.73 6.93 -10.83
N LEU A 92 7.67 6.19 -10.43
CA LEU A 92 6.67 5.61 -11.34
C LEU A 92 5.32 6.32 -11.22
N PHE A 93 4.69 6.59 -12.36
CA PHE A 93 3.34 7.12 -12.40
C PHE A 93 2.38 6.14 -13.11
N LEU A 94 1.58 5.41 -12.35
CA LEU A 94 0.67 4.37 -12.83
C LEU A 94 -0.68 4.95 -13.20
N ILE A 95 -1.01 4.94 -14.49
CA ILE A 95 -2.26 5.52 -15.02
C ILE A 95 -3.18 4.41 -15.49
N GLY A 96 -4.45 4.45 -15.13
CA GLY A 96 -5.45 3.54 -15.69
C GLY A 96 -6.70 3.38 -14.84
N PRO A 97 -7.75 2.75 -15.38
CA PRO A 97 -9.00 2.47 -14.67
C PRO A 97 -8.83 1.76 -13.33
N PRO A 98 -9.81 1.81 -12.45
CA PRO A 98 -9.73 1.11 -11.16
C PRO A 98 -9.76 -0.41 -11.35
N GLY A 99 -9.08 -1.14 -10.44
CA GLY A 99 -9.13 -2.61 -10.42
C GLY A 99 -8.24 -3.33 -11.44
N LEU A 100 -7.35 -2.62 -12.14
CA LEU A 100 -6.43 -3.20 -13.14
C LEU A 100 -5.07 -3.66 -12.57
N GLY A 101 -4.84 -3.54 -11.27
CA GLY A 101 -3.63 -4.07 -10.63
C GLY A 101 -2.52 -3.04 -10.37
N LYS A 102 -2.80 -1.72 -10.41
CA LYS A 102 -1.79 -0.67 -10.13
C LYS A 102 -1.09 -0.86 -8.78
N THR A 103 -1.85 -1.01 -7.71
CA THR A 103 -1.32 -1.26 -6.35
C THR A 103 -0.54 -2.58 -6.28
N THR A 104 -1.02 -3.60 -7.00
CA THR A 104 -0.34 -4.90 -7.10
C THR A 104 1.01 -4.77 -7.79
N LEU A 105 1.08 -4.02 -8.91
CA LEU A 105 2.33 -3.80 -9.62
C LEU A 105 3.34 -3.00 -8.79
N ALA A 106 2.88 -2.01 -8.01
CA ALA A 106 3.73 -1.27 -7.07
C ALA A 106 4.33 -2.20 -5.99
N GLN A 107 3.52 -3.11 -5.44
CA GLN A 107 3.99 -4.12 -4.47
C GLN A 107 4.99 -5.09 -5.10
N ILE A 108 4.71 -5.56 -6.32
CA ILE A 108 5.63 -6.42 -7.08
C ILE A 108 6.95 -5.72 -7.30
N THR A 109 6.94 -4.43 -7.65
CA THR A 109 8.17 -3.64 -7.84
C THR A 109 9.04 -3.65 -6.59
N ALA A 110 8.46 -3.48 -5.40
CA ALA A 110 9.19 -3.56 -4.14
C ALA A 110 9.75 -4.96 -3.89
N ASN A 111 8.95 -6.00 -4.14
CA ASN A 111 9.36 -7.40 -3.97
C ASN A 111 10.53 -7.76 -4.90
N GLU A 112 10.46 -7.37 -6.18
CA GLU A 112 11.53 -7.60 -7.16
C GLU A 112 12.83 -6.90 -6.79
N LEU A 113 12.74 -5.68 -6.26
CA LEU A 113 13.89 -4.92 -5.79
C LEU A 113 14.41 -5.44 -4.43
N GLY A 114 13.62 -6.23 -3.69
CA GLY A 114 13.95 -6.70 -2.35
C GLY A 114 14.03 -5.58 -1.31
N VAL A 115 13.08 -4.64 -1.36
CA VAL A 115 13.06 -3.43 -0.53
C VAL A 115 11.71 -3.26 0.19
N ASP A 116 11.69 -2.37 1.18
CA ASP A 116 10.46 -2.06 1.93
C ASP A 116 9.38 -1.46 1.03
N PHE A 117 8.13 -1.77 1.34
CA PHE A 117 6.95 -1.19 0.69
C PHE A 117 6.11 -0.42 1.69
N LYS A 118 5.93 0.87 1.44
CA LYS A 118 5.01 1.73 2.21
C LYS A 118 3.86 2.16 1.32
N VAL A 119 2.66 2.14 1.87
CA VAL A 119 1.44 2.45 1.12
C VAL A 119 0.60 3.49 1.87
N THR A 120 0.10 4.45 1.14
CA THR A 120 -0.92 5.40 1.60
C THR A 120 -1.86 5.75 0.45
N SER A 121 -2.87 6.54 0.73
CA SER A 121 -3.73 7.13 -0.28
C SER A 121 -3.76 8.64 -0.12
N ALA A 122 -3.89 9.38 -1.22
CA ALA A 122 -3.94 10.84 -1.16
C ALA A 122 -5.04 11.38 -0.22
N PRO A 123 -6.25 10.78 -0.14
CA PRO A 123 -7.26 11.19 0.84
C PRO A 123 -6.86 11.01 2.32
N ALA A 124 -5.92 10.12 2.61
CA ALA A 124 -5.43 9.91 3.99
C ALA A 124 -4.40 10.96 4.41
N LEU A 125 -3.86 11.71 3.46
CA LEU A 125 -2.93 12.81 3.68
C LEU A 125 -3.71 14.12 3.76
N ASP A 126 -3.98 14.60 4.97
CA ASP A 126 -4.75 15.85 5.17
C ASP A 126 -3.86 17.07 5.24
N LYS A 127 -2.69 16.96 5.84
CA LYS A 127 -1.73 18.04 6.10
C LYS A 127 -0.31 17.63 5.69
N PRO A 128 0.58 18.58 5.37
CA PRO A 128 1.98 18.29 5.06
C PRO A 128 2.70 17.43 6.12
N LYS A 129 2.36 17.62 7.40
CA LYS A 129 2.91 16.81 8.49
C LYS A 129 2.61 15.31 8.38
N ASP A 130 1.51 14.93 7.76
CA ASP A 130 1.12 13.53 7.59
C ASP A 130 2.08 12.86 6.58
N LEU A 131 2.38 13.55 5.47
CA LEU A 131 3.38 13.12 4.51
C LEU A 131 4.78 13.10 5.13
N ALA A 132 5.16 14.15 5.85
CA ALA A 132 6.45 14.23 6.53
C ALA A 132 6.66 13.09 7.54
N GLY A 133 5.63 12.73 8.31
CA GLY A 133 5.67 11.59 9.22
C GLY A 133 5.96 10.27 8.51
N ILE A 134 5.40 10.04 7.32
CA ILE A 134 5.70 8.86 6.52
C ILE A 134 7.13 8.93 5.97
N LEU A 135 7.52 10.06 5.37
CA LEU A 135 8.83 10.25 4.75
C LEU A 135 9.98 10.11 5.76
N SER A 136 9.80 10.57 7.01
CA SER A 136 10.81 10.44 8.07
C SER A 136 11.09 8.99 8.48
N THR A 137 10.23 8.06 8.14
CA THR A 137 10.36 6.62 8.44
C THR A 137 10.77 5.77 7.22
N ILE A 138 11.11 6.41 6.10
CA ILE A 138 11.56 5.73 4.88
C ILE A 138 13.01 5.24 5.08
N THR A 139 13.24 3.98 4.72
CA THR A 139 14.56 3.38 4.61
C THR A 139 15.13 3.53 3.20
N PRO A 140 16.44 3.39 2.99
CA PRO A 140 17.02 3.48 1.64
C PRO A 140 16.35 2.51 0.65
N ARG A 141 16.07 3.01 -0.56
CA ARG A 141 15.44 2.28 -1.68
C ARG A 141 13.98 1.87 -1.48
N THR A 142 13.33 2.22 -0.35
CA THR A 142 11.90 1.95 -0.11
C THR A 142 11.06 2.34 -1.33
N VAL A 143 10.09 1.51 -1.69
CA VAL A 143 9.02 1.86 -2.62
C VAL A 143 7.86 2.46 -1.82
N PHE A 144 7.61 3.75 -2.02
CA PHE A 144 6.51 4.47 -1.38
C PHE A 144 5.36 4.66 -2.38
N PHE A 145 4.22 4.06 -2.11
CA PHE A 145 3.05 4.07 -2.99
C PHE A 145 1.97 5.03 -2.47
N ILE A 146 1.51 5.93 -3.33
CA ILE A 146 0.38 6.82 -3.06
C ILE A 146 -0.75 6.52 -4.05
N ASP A 147 -1.86 5.97 -3.57
CA ASP A 147 -3.06 5.77 -4.39
C ASP A 147 -3.87 7.06 -4.53
N GLU A 148 -4.60 7.17 -5.64
CA GLU A 148 -5.41 8.36 -5.98
C GLU A 148 -4.64 9.70 -5.91
N ILE A 149 -3.38 9.70 -6.36
CA ILE A 149 -2.46 10.85 -6.22
C ILE A 149 -3.04 12.17 -6.77
N HIS A 150 -4.00 12.12 -7.69
CA HIS A 150 -4.74 13.28 -8.21
C HIS A 150 -5.59 14.01 -7.15
N ARG A 151 -5.71 13.45 -5.94
CA ARG A 151 -6.46 14.04 -4.82
C ARG A 151 -5.55 14.67 -3.77
N LEU A 152 -4.26 14.76 -4.04
CA LEU A 152 -3.34 15.49 -3.16
C LEU A 152 -3.72 16.97 -3.05
N LYS A 153 -3.59 17.52 -1.87
CA LYS A 153 -3.73 18.95 -1.63
C LYS A 153 -2.46 19.67 -2.11
N PRO A 154 -2.56 20.91 -2.64
CA PRO A 154 -1.40 21.65 -3.18
C PRO A 154 -0.20 21.69 -2.24
N ALA A 155 -0.40 21.98 -0.97
CA ALA A 155 0.69 22.07 0.00
C ALA A 155 1.42 20.73 0.25
N ILE A 156 0.72 19.61 0.07
CA ILE A 156 1.31 18.27 0.17
C ILE A 156 2.07 17.94 -1.11
N GLU A 157 1.50 18.34 -2.24
CA GLU A 157 2.12 18.17 -3.56
C GLU A 157 3.44 18.94 -3.67
N GLU A 158 3.49 20.19 -3.18
CA GLU A 158 4.71 21.02 -3.13
C GLU A 158 5.82 20.35 -2.28
N MET A 159 5.47 19.82 -1.10
CA MET A 159 6.42 19.08 -0.29
C MET A 159 6.93 17.83 -1.01
N LEU A 160 6.05 17.15 -1.76
CA LEU A 160 6.40 15.95 -2.51
C LEU A 160 7.38 16.27 -3.65
N TYR A 161 7.30 17.46 -4.27
CA TYR A 161 8.26 17.88 -5.31
C TYR A 161 9.69 17.89 -4.78
N ILE A 162 9.91 18.51 -3.62
CA ILE A 162 11.22 18.61 -2.99
C ILE A 162 11.71 17.21 -2.60
N ALA A 163 10.84 16.40 -2.01
CA ALA A 163 11.17 15.04 -1.61
C ALA A 163 11.57 14.13 -2.79
N MET A 164 10.96 14.32 -3.98
CA MET A 164 11.27 13.54 -5.19
C MET A 164 12.55 13.99 -5.88
N GLU A 165 12.81 15.29 -5.91
CA GLU A 165 13.89 15.88 -6.71
C GLU A 165 15.20 15.96 -5.91
N ASP A 166 15.11 16.52 -4.70
CA ASP A 166 16.27 16.79 -3.86
C ASP A 166 16.53 15.70 -2.80
N PHE A 167 15.56 14.82 -2.56
CA PHE A 167 15.58 13.88 -1.42
C PHE A 167 15.77 14.60 -0.09
N GLU A 168 15.06 15.70 0.08
CA GLU A 168 15.05 16.52 1.27
C GLU A 168 13.61 16.82 1.70
N LEU A 169 13.43 17.15 2.96
CA LEU A 169 12.15 17.55 3.52
C LEU A 169 12.34 18.91 4.20
N ASP A 170 11.65 19.94 3.73
CA ASP A 170 11.62 21.24 4.38
C ASP A 170 10.61 21.21 5.54
N TRP A 171 11.12 21.35 6.77
CA TRP A 171 10.31 21.34 7.97
C TRP A 171 10.38 22.67 8.71
N VAL A 172 9.22 23.29 8.94
CA VAL A 172 9.13 24.57 9.67
C VAL A 172 8.97 24.28 11.17
N ILE A 173 9.95 24.73 11.96
CA ILE A 173 9.94 24.65 13.42
C ILE A 173 9.65 26.04 13.99
N GLY A 174 8.73 26.11 14.96
CA GLY A 174 8.34 27.38 15.61
C GLY A 174 7.13 28.05 14.94
N GLN A 175 6.75 29.20 15.45
CA GLN A 175 5.62 29.99 14.96
C GLN A 175 5.99 31.47 14.87
N GLY A 176 5.33 32.19 13.95
CA GLY A 176 5.53 33.64 13.77
C GLY A 176 6.97 34.02 13.38
N ALA A 177 7.49 35.10 13.93
CA ALA A 177 8.82 35.61 13.61
C ALA A 177 9.99 34.70 14.05
N ALA A 178 9.73 33.71 14.91
CA ALA A 178 10.71 32.71 15.34
C ALA A 178 10.67 31.40 14.51
N ALA A 179 9.84 31.33 13.47
CA ALA A 179 9.76 30.18 12.58
C ALA A 179 11.09 30.00 11.83
N ARG A 180 11.61 28.78 11.84
CA ARG A 180 12.84 28.39 11.10
C ARG A 180 12.53 27.19 10.23
N THR A 181 12.98 27.22 9.00
CA THR A 181 12.97 26.06 8.12
C THR A 181 14.22 25.22 8.36
N VAL A 182 14.03 23.94 8.67
CA VAL A 182 15.10 22.94 8.80
C VAL A 182 14.96 21.97 7.64
N ARG A 183 16.04 21.74 6.90
CA ARG A 183 16.14 20.73 5.87
C ARG A 183 16.55 19.40 6.46
N ILE A 184 15.73 18.39 6.25
CA ILE A 184 15.97 17.02 6.73
C ILE A 184 16.27 16.18 5.50
N PRO A 185 17.49 15.60 5.40
CA PRO A 185 17.82 14.73 4.27
C PRO A 185 17.01 13.44 4.35
N LEU A 186 16.50 12.99 3.22
CA LEU A 186 15.81 11.72 3.04
C LEU A 186 16.74 10.72 2.35
N PRO A 187 16.65 9.43 2.68
CA PRO A 187 17.29 8.41 1.86
C PRO A 187 16.65 8.37 0.49
N ARG A 188 17.42 8.00 -0.55
CA ARG A 188 16.85 7.81 -1.88
C ARG A 188 15.78 6.72 -1.84
N PHE A 189 14.62 7.02 -2.39
CA PHE A 189 13.43 6.15 -2.44
C PHE A 189 12.77 6.22 -3.82
N THR A 190 11.90 5.28 -4.09
CA THR A 190 11.07 5.29 -5.30
C THR A 190 9.65 5.67 -4.93
N LEU A 191 9.16 6.80 -5.44
CA LEU A 191 7.74 7.12 -5.35
C LEU A 191 6.98 6.40 -6.48
N VAL A 192 5.87 5.76 -6.12
CA VAL A 192 4.91 5.22 -7.08
C VAL A 192 3.57 5.91 -6.87
N GLY A 193 3.21 6.81 -7.78
CA GLY A 193 1.91 7.46 -7.79
C GLY A 193 0.92 6.70 -8.66
N ALA A 194 -0.30 6.45 -8.18
CA ALA A 194 -1.35 5.83 -8.97
C ALA A 194 -2.55 6.75 -9.13
N THR A 195 -3.14 6.77 -10.33
CA THR A 195 -4.34 7.56 -10.61
C THR A 195 -5.27 6.90 -11.61
N THR A 196 -6.55 7.16 -11.44
CA THR A 196 -7.58 6.88 -12.46
C THR A 196 -7.88 8.11 -13.33
N LYS A 197 -7.36 9.29 -12.97
CA LYS A 197 -7.67 10.58 -13.59
C LYS A 197 -6.38 11.39 -13.84
N ALA A 198 -5.58 10.95 -14.81
CA ALA A 198 -4.29 11.57 -15.11
C ALA A 198 -4.40 13.09 -15.42
N GLY A 199 -5.45 13.52 -16.09
CA GLY A 199 -5.68 14.93 -16.40
C GLY A 199 -5.96 15.85 -15.20
N MET A 200 -6.12 15.28 -13.99
CA MET A 200 -6.29 16.05 -12.74
C MET A 200 -4.99 16.18 -11.93
N VAL A 201 -3.92 15.56 -12.38
CA VAL A 201 -2.59 15.68 -11.75
C VAL A 201 -1.85 16.84 -12.39
N SER A 202 -1.19 17.65 -11.58
CA SER A 202 -0.46 18.82 -12.06
C SER A 202 0.71 18.42 -12.98
N SER A 203 0.97 19.23 -14.00
CA SER A 203 2.10 19.02 -14.91
C SER A 203 3.46 19.00 -14.19
N PRO A 204 3.72 19.86 -13.18
CA PRO A 204 4.96 19.79 -12.41
C PRO A 204 5.16 18.46 -11.67
N LEU A 205 4.09 17.84 -11.17
CA LEU A 205 4.20 16.52 -10.53
C LEU A 205 4.48 15.42 -11.57
N ILE A 206 3.76 15.44 -12.70
CA ILE A 206 3.93 14.43 -13.75
C ILE A 206 5.36 14.43 -14.30
N SER A 207 5.96 15.62 -14.52
CA SER A 207 7.32 15.74 -15.09
C SER A 207 8.43 15.13 -14.21
N ARG A 208 8.15 14.90 -12.91
CA ARG A 208 9.09 14.27 -11.96
C ARG A 208 9.07 12.75 -11.99
N PHE A 209 8.11 12.16 -12.69
CA PHE A 209 8.06 10.71 -12.86
C PHE A 209 8.85 10.30 -14.11
N GLY A 210 9.89 9.49 -13.92
CA GLY A 210 10.71 8.98 -15.02
C GLY A 210 10.05 7.85 -15.80
N ILE A 211 9.12 7.11 -15.18
CA ILE A 211 8.46 5.94 -15.77
C ILE A 211 6.95 6.09 -15.66
N VAL A 212 6.24 6.14 -16.81
CA VAL A 212 4.80 6.44 -16.87
C VAL A 212 4.04 5.33 -17.61
N PRO A 213 3.83 4.15 -17.01
CA PRO A 213 3.07 3.07 -17.64
C PRO A 213 1.57 3.37 -17.61
N ARG A 214 0.90 2.99 -18.70
CA ARG A 214 -0.55 3.08 -18.83
C ARG A 214 -1.15 1.68 -18.84
N PHE A 215 -2.14 1.46 -18.00
CA PHE A 215 -2.89 0.20 -17.90
C PHE A 215 -4.07 0.23 -18.85
N ASN A 216 -4.19 -0.81 -19.65
CA ASN A 216 -5.33 -1.06 -20.50
C ASN A 216 -6.28 -2.09 -19.86
N TYR A 217 -7.53 -2.13 -20.32
CA TYR A 217 -8.43 -3.21 -19.96
C TYR A 217 -7.88 -4.55 -20.45
N TYR A 218 -8.09 -5.58 -19.65
CA TYR A 218 -7.68 -6.93 -19.99
C TYR A 218 -8.61 -7.55 -21.03
N THR A 219 -8.06 -8.37 -21.88
CA THR A 219 -8.83 -9.24 -22.79
C THR A 219 -9.52 -10.36 -22.01
N GLU A 220 -10.54 -10.98 -22.59
CA GLU A 220 -11.22 -12.13 -21.97
C GLU A 220 -10.26 -13.31 -21.76
N ALA A 221 -9.34 -13.54 -22.70
CA ALA A 221 -8.33 -14.59 -22.58
C ALA A 221 -7.37 -14.34 -21.38
N GLU A 222 -6.88 -13.11 -21.20
CA GLU A 222 -6.05 -12.75 -20.03
C GLU A 222 -6.83 -12.89 -18.73
N LEU A 223 -8.10 -12.47 -18.70
CA LEU A 223 -8.94 -12.64 -17.52
C LEU A 223 -9.25 -14.11 -17.21
N ALA A 224 -9.47 -14.94 -18.23
CA ALA A 224 -9.65 -16.38 -18.05
C ALA A 224 -8.39 -17.03 -17.44
N ALA A 225 -7.20 -16.62 -17.87
CA ALA A 225 -5.93 -17.07 -17.27
C ALA A 225 -5.83 -16.63 -15.80
N ILE A 226 -6.19 -15.38 -15.47
CA ILE A 226 -6.22 -14.87 -14.10
C ILE A 226 -7.21 -15.67 -13.25
N ILE A 227 -8.41 -15.97 -13.76
CA ILE A 227 -9.43 -16.74 -13.06
C ILE A 227 -8.93 -18.16 -12.76
N LYS A 228 -8.31 -18.85 -13.73
CA LYS A 228 -7.74 -20.18 -13.52
C LYS A 228 -6.65 -20.19 -12.45
N ARG A 229 -5.72 -19.23 -12.52
CA ARG A 229 -4.68 -19.06 -11.48
C ARG A 229 -5.33 -18.83 -10.11
N SER A 230 -6.29 -17.92 -10.02
CA SER A 230 -6.97 -17.60 -8.77
C SER A 230 -7.78 -18.78 -8.22
N ALA A 231 -8.45 -19.55 -9.10
CA ALA A 231 -9.17 -20.77 -8.73
C ALA A 231 -8.22 -21.79 -8.11
N SER A 232 -7.07 -22.05 -8.75
CA SER A 232 -6.04 -22.95 -8.22
C SER A 232 -5.56 -22.53 -6.83
N LEU A 233 -5.28 -21.23 -6.61
CA LEU A 233 -4.90 -20.70 -5.30
C LEU A 233 -5.98 -20.87 -4.23
N LEU A 234 -7.25 -20.88 -4.63
CA LEU A 234 -8.38 -21.12 -3.75
C LEU A 234 -8.72 -22.62 -3.59
N GLY A 235 -7.89 -23.52 -4.14
CA GLY A 235 -8.13 -24.96 -4.10
C GLY A 235 -9.36 -25.41 -4.90
N ALA A 236 -9.73 -24.65 -5.94
CA ALA A 236 -10.82 -24.95 -6.88
C ALA A 236 -10.26 -25.13 -8.30
N GLN A 237 -11.05 -25.74 -9.17
CA GLN A 237 -10.74 -25.85 -10.60
C GLN A 237 -11.80 -25.08 -11.40
N ALA A 238 -11.37 -24.39 -12.43
CA ALA A 238 -12.22 -23.77 -13.44
C ALA A 238 -11.78 -24.31 -14.79
N ASP A 239 -12.68 -24.96 -15.52
CA ASP A 239 -12.44 -25.35 -16.91
C ASP A 239 -12.40 -24.14 -17.82
N ASP A 240 -12.04 -24.34 -19.09
CA ASP A 240 -11.85 -23.27 -20.04
C ASP A 240 -13.13 -22.50 -20.33
N ASP A 241 -14.25 -23.19 -20.47
CA ASP A 241 -15.53 -22.59 -20.80
C ASP A 241 -16.05 -21.76 -19.60
N ALA A 242 -15.97 -22.28 -18.39
CA ALA A 242 -16.36 -21.57 -17.19
C ALA A 242 -15.46 -20.35 -16.95
N ALA A 243 -14.15 -20.46 -17.17
CA ALA A 243 -13.20 -19.35 -17.02
C ALA A 243 -13.49 -18.23 -18.03
N LEU A 244 -13.78 -18.56 -19.31
CA LEU A 244 -14.15 -17.61 -20.34
C LEU A 244 -15.49 -16.94 -20.05
N LEU A 245 -16.50 -17.72 -19.62
CA LEU A 245 -17.81 -17.17 -19.23
C LEU A 245 -17.67 -16.19 -18.06
N MET A 246 -16.89 -16.50 -17.03
CA MET A 246 -16.62 -15.57 -15.92
C MET A 246 -15.84 -14.35 -16.39
N ALA A 247 -14.90 -14.51 -17.32
CA ALA A 247 -14.10 -13.43 -17.89
C ALA A 247 -14.97 -12.43 -18.66
N SER A 248 -15.92 -12.88 -19.48
CA SER A 248 -16.85 -12.02 -20.21
C SER A 248 -17.70 -11.14 -19.28
N CYS A 249 -18.06 -11.67 -18.09
CA CYS A 249 -18.78 -10.91 -17.06
C CYS A 249 -17.91 -9.88 -16.33
N ALA A 250 -16.58 -9.97 -16.43
CA ALA A 250 -15.65 -9.14 -15.66
C ALA A 250 -15.32 -7.79 -16.30
N ARG A 251 -15.77 -7.53 -17.51
CA ARG A 251 -15.63 -6.24 -18.21
C ARG A 251 -14.19 -5.71 -18.24
N GLY A 252 -13.23 -6.56 -18.56
CA GLY A 252 -11.83 -6.17 -18.67
C GLY A 252 -11.11 -5.92 -17.32
N THR A 253 -11.70 -6.28 -16.18
CA THR A 253 -11.20 -5.90 -14.85
C THR A 253 -10.88 -7.10 -13.96
N PRO A 254 -9.61 -7.36 -13.61
CA PRO A 254 -9.20 -8.47 -12.73
C PRO A 254 -9.90 -8.49 -11.36
N ARG A 255 -10.12 -7.33 -10.74
CA ARG A 255 -10.84 -7.24 -9.46
C ARG A 255 -12.26 -7.80 -9.58
N ILE A 256 -12.96 -7.50 -10.70
CA ILE A 256 -14.31 -8.02 -10.94
C ILE A 256 -14.23 -9.52 -11.23
N ALA A 257 -13.27 -9.98 -12.03
CA ALA A 257 -13.05 -11.40 -12.33
C ALA A 257 -12.88 -12.22 -11.05
N ASN A 258 -12.00 -11.81 -10.14
CA ASN A 258 -11.80 -12.47 -8.86
C ASN A 258 -13.06 -12.46 -7.98
N ARG A 259 -13.83 -11.36 -8.01
CA ARG A 259 -15.09 -11.27 -7.27
C ARG A 259 -16.15 -12.21 -7.84
N VAL A 260 -16.25 -12.36 -9.16
CA VAL A 260 -17.14 -13.33 -9.82
C VAL A 260 -16.74 -14.76 -9.44
N LEU A 261 -15.46 -15.11 -9.57
CA LEU A 261 -14.93 -16.42 -9.19
C LEU A 261 -15.29 -16.78 -7.74
N ARG A 262 -15.08 -15.89 -6.78
CA ARG A 262 -15.42 -16.16 -5.37
C ARG A 262 -16.89 -16.43 -5.13
N ARG A 263 -17.77 -15.72 -5.82
CA ARG A 263 -19.23 -15.93 -5.73
C ARG A 263 -19.70 -17.24 -6.36
N MET A 264 -19.00 -17.70 -7.39
CA MET A 264 -19.30 -18.96 -8.08
C MET A 264 -18.66 -20.18 -7.41
N ARG A 265 -17.74 -19.98 -6.45
CA ARG A 265 -17.08 -21.07 -5.71
C ARG A 265 -18.11 -21.82 -4.87
N PRO A 266 -18.19 -23.19 -5.00
CA PRO A 266 -19.02 -23.99 -4.11
C PRO A 266 -18.57 -23.80 -2.66
N GLN A 267 -19.49 -23.49 -1.76
CA GLN A 267 -19.19 -23.51 -0.33
C GLN A 267 -18.89 -24.94 0.08
N LYS A 268 -17.70 -25.18 0.62
CA LYS A 268 -17.42 -26.45 1.32
C LYS A 268 -18.42 -26.53 2.49
N ARG A 269 -19.35 -27.49 2.42
CA ARG A 269 -20.23 -27.84 3.55
C ARG A 269 -19.41 -28.51 4.64
#